data_21e6ecdcad9a5a6861613a9cb8b36f24
#
_entry.id   21e6ecdcad9a5a6861613a9cb8b36f24
#
_cell.length_a   1.000
_cell.length_b   1.000
_cell.length_c   1.000
_cell.angle_alpha   90.00
_cell.angle_beta   90.00
_cell.angle_gamma   90.00
#
_symmetry.space_group_name_H-M   'P 1'
#
loop_
_entity.id
_entity.type
_entity.pdbx_description
1 polymer ?
#
loop_
_entity_poly.entity_id
_entity_poly.type
_entity_poly.pdbx_seq_one_letter_code
_entity_poly.pdbx_strand_id
1 'polypeptide(L)'
;MKKPNGYIIYQGASLLDGKPIVAIAQIGKSQNSKTGAMIQTQIIRSDIDPISASKTGADFSICGNCPHRGVAHNDPKKKTAKNRSCYVTLMHAPLTTYKQFKKNAYPLLDGHDDIAEIAKDRKVRIGTYGDPSAIPSYIWDSLLSLASGHTAYSHQANVKNADFRSDLFMHSADTLEDADLAWQIGWRTFRVIRNLNELNKDKEILCPASEEAGKKTSCIKCGLCAGTTTKSNKSIAIVAHGNGSKYVKELA
;
A
#
# COMPACT_ATOMS: atom_id res chain seq x y z
N MET A 1 6.91 -24.51 19.89
CA MET A 1 6.62 -23.06 19.88
C MET A 1 5.60 -22.75 18.80
N LYS A 2 4.67 -21.84 19.06
CA LYS A 2 3.66 -21.43 18.06
C LYS A 2 4.35 -20.65 16.93
N LYS A 3 4.10 -21.03 15.67
CA LYS A 3 4.66 -20.34 14.49
C LYS A 3 4.25 -18.86 14.51
N PRO A 4 5.16 -17.88 14.29
CA PRO A 4 4.79 -16.46 14.28
C PRO A 4 3.82 -16.15 13.13
N ASN A 5 2.92 -15.18 13.34
CA ASN A 5 1.96 -14.74 12.31
C ASN A 5 2.55 -13.76 11.28
N GLY A 6 3.79 -13.34 11.48
CA GLY A 6 4.49 -12.40 10.60
C GLY A 6 5.93 -12.21 11.03
N TYR A 7 6.66 -11.49 10.22
CA TYR A 7 8.08 -11.22 10.39
C TYR A 7 8.38 -9.76 10.05
N ILE A 8 9.34 -9.17 10.77
CA ILE A 8 9.94 -7.91 10.37
C ILE A 8 10.88 -8.20 9.20
N ILE A 9 10.68 -7.51 8.08
CA ILE A 9 11.51 -7.61 6.88
C ILE A 9 12.37 -6.37 6.66
N TYR A 10 12.08 -5.27 7.37
CA TYR A 10 12.88 -4.06 7.42
C TYR A 10 12.62 -3.32 8.72
N GLN A 11 13.67 -2.84 9.35
CA GLN A 11 13.61 -1.93 10.49
C GLN A 11 14.74 -0.91 10.36
N GLY A 12 14.38 0.37 10.19
CA GLY A 12 15.37 1.41 9.93
C GLY A 12 14.74 2.78 9.74
N ALA A 13 15.51 3.66 9.10
CA ALA A 13 15.05 5.01 8.74
C ALA A 13 14.14 4.97 7.51
N SER A 14 13.07 5.77 7.52
CA SER A 14 12.30 6.03 6.32
C SER A 14 13.13 6.78 5.29
N LEU A 15 13.05 6.38 4.03
CA LEU A 15 13.68 7.11 2.91
C LEU A 15 13.02 8.48 2.68
N LEU A 16 11.79 8.67 3.16
CA LEU A 16 11.03 9.91 2.95
C LEU A 16 11.49 11.06 3.87
N ASP A 17 11.84 10.75 5.13
CA ASP A 17 12.16 11.78 6.13
C ASP A 17 13.16 11.35 7.22
N GLY A 18 13.76 10.17 7.11
CA GLY A 18 14.73 9.65 8.06
C GLY A 18 14.16 9.16 9.40
N LYS A 19 12.85 9.21 9.60
CA LYS A 19 12.23 8.79 10.87
C LYS A 19 12.15 7.26 10.99
N PRO A 20 12.11 6.72 12.24
CA PRO A 20 12.15 5.29 12.45
C PRO A 20 10.85 4.60 12.02
N ILE A 21 10.99 3.62 11.14
CA ILE A 21 9.88 2.80 10.62
C ILE A 21 10.21 1.31 10.68
N VAL A 22 9.19 0.49 10.51
CA VAL A 22 9.31 -0.96 10.41
C VAL A 22 8.36 -1.49 9.34
N ALA A 23 8.83 -2.40 8.50
CA ALA A 23 8.00 -3.14 7.55
C ALA A 23 7.81 -4.58 8.04
N ILE A 24 6.57 -5.02 8.12
CA ILE A 24 6.17 -6.32 8.64
C ILE A 24 5.39 -7.07 7.57
N ALA A 25 5.89 -8.27 7.22
CA ALA A 25 5.19 -9.21 6.36
C ALA A 25 4.33 -10.14 7.22
N GLN A 26 3.00 -10.03 7.08
CA GLN A 26 2.03 -10.87 7.77
C GLN A 26 1.74 -12.10 6.92
N ILE A 27 2.14 -13.28 7.38
CA ILE A 27 2.01 -14.54 6.66
C ILE A 27 0.71 -15.29 6.96
N GLY A 28 -0.03 -14.85 7.97
CA GLY A 28 -1.35 -15.39 8.30
C GLY A 28 -2.40 -15.10 7.22
N LYS A 29 -3.45 -15.91 7.16
CA LYS A 29 -4.57 -15.69 6.25
C LYS A 29 -5.32 -14.41 6.63
N SER A 30 -5.50 -13.51 5.67
CA SER A 30 -6.31 -12.30 5.84
C SER A 30 -7.80 -12.64 5.86
N GLN A 31 -8.57 -11.94 6.71
CA GLN A 31 -10.03 -11.98 6.67
C GLN A 31 -10.62 -11.17 5.50
N ASN A 32 -9.82 -10.35 4.82
CA ASN A 32 -10.26 -9.63 3.63
C ASN A 32 -10.42 -10.61 2.46
N SER A 33 -11.66 -10.84 2.04
CA SER A 33 -12.00 -11.77 0.96
C SER A 33 -11.32 -11.45 -0.38
N LYS A 34 -11.00 -10.18 -0.64
CA LYS A 34 -10.30 -9.75 -1.87
C LYS A 34 -8.84 -10.20 -1.89
N THR A 35 -8.16 -10.16 -0.77
CA THR A 35 -6.73 -10.51 -0.65
C THR A 35 -6.51 -11.94 -0.14
N GLY A 36 -7.40 -12.46 0.67
CA GLY A 36 -7.42 -13.87 1.08
C GLY A 36 -6.09 -14.36 1.67
N ALA A 37 -5.46 -15.32 1.00
CA ALA A 37 -4.20 -15.93 1.41
C ALA A 37 -2.94 -15.17 0.98
N MET A 38 -3.05 -13.99 0.36
CA MET A 38 -1.89 -13.15 0.07
C MET A 38 -1.17 -12.76 1.36
N ILE A 39 0.16 -12.75 1.32
CA ILE A 39 0.98 -12.10 2.34
C ILE A 39 0.68 -10.61 2.29
N GLN A 40 0.49 -9.99 3.45
CA GLN A 40 0.18 -8.56 3.56
C GLN A 40 1.35 -7.84 4.21
N THR A 41 1.92 -6.84 3.57
CA THR A 41 2.96 -6.05 4.20
C THR A 41 2.39 -4.75 4.75
N GLN A 42 2.81 -4.38 5.95
CA GLN A 42 2.47 -3.12 6.60
C GLN A 42 3.74 -2.38 6.98
N ILE A 43 3.82 -1.13 6.58
CA ILE A 43 4.88 -0.20 6.97
C ILE A 43 4.28 0.73 8.01
N ILE A 44 4.87 0.78 9.19
CA ILE A 44 4.40 1.60 10.31
C ILE A 44 5.56 2.38 10.93
N ARG A 45 5.26 3.48 11.60
CA ARG A 45 6.21 4.11 12.53
C ARG A 45 6.51 3.12 13.66
N SER A 46 7.77 2.98 14.04
CA SER A 46 8.16 2.08 15.13
C SER A 46 8.01 2.72 16.52
N ASP A 47 7.94 4.05 16.60
CA ASP A 47 7.93 4.86 17.81
C ASP A 47 6.55 5.45 18.16
N ILE A 48 5.64 5.57 17.20
CA ILE A 48 4.30 6.15 17.39
C ILE A 48 3.22 5.26 16.75
N ASP A 49 2.09 5.10 17.43
CA ASP A 49 1.00 4.29 16.91
C ASP A 49 0.31 4.91 15.68
N PRO A 50 -0.29 4.09 14.78
CA PRO A 50 -0.86 4.56 13.52
C PRO A 50 -1.97 5.61 13.66
N ILE A 51 -2.73 5.61 14.76
CA ILE A 51 -3.81 6.57 15.00
C ILE A 51 -3.21 7.93 15.33
N SER A 52 -2.27 7.96 16.28
CA SER A 52 -1.55 9.17 16.67
C SER A 52 -0.69 9.71 15.51
N ALA A 53 -0.03 8.81 14.75
CA ALA A 53 0.74 9.20 13.58
C ALA A 53 -0.12 9.92 12.54
N SER A 54 -1.30 9.37 12.22
CA SER A 54 -2.24 10.02 11.30
C SER A 54 -2.71 11.37 11.81
N LYS A 55 -3.08 11.46 13.11
CA LYS A 55 -3.58 12.70 13.71
C LYS A 55 -2.56 13.83 13.65
N THR A 56 -1.30 13.52 13.97
CA THR A 56 -0.22 14.51 14.09
C THR A 56 0.52 14.78 12.77
N GLY A 57 0.23 13.99 11.71
CA GLY A 57 0.96 14.05 10.45
C GLY A 57 2.27 13.27 10.44
N ALA A 58 2.63 12.58 11.54
CA ALA A 58 3.82 11.75 11.62
C ALA A 58 3.75 10.51 10.71
N ASP A 59 2.57 10.19 10.14
CA ASP A 59 2.38 9.21 9.09
C ASP A 59 3.01 9.61 7.75
N PHE A 60 3.55 10.85 7.62
CA PHE A 60 4.37 11.24 6.47
C PHE A 60 5.52 10.27 6.23
N SER A 61 6.16 9.81 7.28
CA SER A 61 7.28 8.85 7.19
C SER A 61 6.95 7.55 6.47
N ILE A 62 5.67 7.20 6.36
CA ILE A 62 5.22 5.95 5.74
C ILE A 62 4.24 6.15 4.58
N CYS A 63 3.70 7.35 4.42
CA CYS A 63 2.70 7.66 3.38
C CYS A 63 3.15 8.80 2.45
N GLY A 64 4.19 9.56 2.84
CA GLY A 64 4.73 10.67 2.05
C GLY A 64 3.66 11.67 1.62
N ASN A 65 3.66 11.99 0.33
CA ASN A 65 2.78 12.96 -0.29
C ASN A 65 1.38 12.41 -0.66
N CYS A 66 1.03 11.18 -0.25
CA CYS A 66 -0.29 10.63 -0.53
C CYS A 66 -1.41 11.56 -0.01
N PRO A 67 -2.29 12.10 -0.86
CA PRO A 67 -3.34 13.03 -0.45
C PRO A 67 -4.41 12.36 0.42
N HIS A 68 -4.57 11.05 0.28
CA HIS A 68 -5.54 10.28 1.04
C HIS A 68 -5.25 10.18 2.54
N ARG A 69 -4.05 10.56 3.00
CA ARG A 69 -3.70 10.58 4.44
C ARG A 69 -4.46 11.64 5.23
N GLY A 70 -4.96 12.68 4.56
CA GLY A 70 -5.65 13.79 5.16
C GLY A 70 -4.70 14.83 5.79
N VAL A 71 -5.24 15.74 6.57
CA VAL A 71 -4.53 16.90 7.15
C VAL A 71 -4.39 16.75 8.67
N ALA A 72 -3.16 16.90 9.16
CA ALA A 72 -2.85 16.89 10.60
C ALA A 72 -3.60 17.97 11.37
N HIS A 73 -3.91 17.73 12.64
CA HIS A 73 -4.57 18.71 13.52
C HIS A 73 -4.42 18.35 15.01
N ASN A 74 -4.74 19.32 15.87
CA ASN A 74 -4.66 19.19 17.33
C ASN A 74 -6.02 19.07 18.02
N ASP A 75 -7.13 18.89 17.29
CA ASP A 75 -8.47 18.77 17.86
C ASP A 75 -8.56 17.51 18.77
N PRO A 76 -8.81 17.67 20.10
CA PRO A 76 -8.87 16.54 21.02
C PRO A 76 -10.06 15.59 20.76
N LYS A 77 -11.12 16.08 20.10
CA LYS A 77 -12.32 15.32 19.79
C LYS A 77 -12.13 14.39 18.58
N LYS A 78 -11.11 14.60 17.76
CA LYS A 78 -10.84 13.79 16.56
C LYS A 78 -9.63 12.87 16.79
N LYS A 79 -9.77 11.62 16.39
CA LYS A 79 -8.74 10.58 16.61
C LYS A 79 -7.70 10.49 15.49
N THR A 80 -8.06 10.82 14.25
CA THR A 80 -7.20 10.72 13.06
C THR A 80 -7.18 12.02 12.28
N ALA A 81 -6.35 12.15 11.27
CA ALA A 81 -6.29 13.30 10.38
C ALA A 81 -7.66 13.77 9.89
N LYS A 82 -7.83 15.08 9.65
CA LYS A 82 -9.04 15.63 9.01
C LYS A 82 -9.06 15.25 7.53
N ASN A 83 -10.26 15.05 6.99
CA ASN A 83 -10.50 14.78 5.56
C ASN A 83 -9.71 13.58 5.02
N ARG A 84 -9.41 12.60 5.90
CA ARG A 84 -8.70 11.39 5.51
C ARG A 84 -9.60 10.51 4.63
N SER A 85 -9.24 10.36 3.36
CA SER A 85 -9.96 9.54 2.37
C SER A 85 -9.39 8.12 2.20
N CYS A 86 -8.23 7.82 2.80
CA CYS A 86 -7.65 6.49 2.74
C CYS A 86 -8.61 5.42 3.28
N TYR A 87 -8.85 4.37 2.50
CA TYR A 87 -9.76 3.26 2.86
C TYR A 87 -9.25 2.38 4.00
N VAL A 88 -7.95 2.44 4.34
CA VAL A 88 -7.36 1.64 5.42
C VAL A 88 -7.88 2.12 6.77
N THR A 89 -8.57 1.26 7.50
CA THR A 89 -9.07 1.56 8.85
C THR A 89 -7.94 1.34 9.87
N LEU A 90 -7.41 2.44 10.41
CA LEU A 90 -6.23 2.44 11.29
C LEU A 90 -6.43 1.64 12.58
N MET A 91 -7.65 1.62 13.11
CA MET A 91 -8.00 0.92 14.37
C MET A 91 -7.96 -0.61 14.25
N HIS A 92 -7.93 -1.16 13.03
CA HIS A 92 -7.92 -2.61 12.77
C HIS A 92 -6.48 -3.11 12.60
N ALA A 93 -6.15 -3.60 11.41
CA ALA A 93 -4.86 -4.23 11.14
C ALA A 93 -3.65 -3.35 11.48
N PRO A 94 -3.56 -2.05 11.12
CA PRO A 94 -2.40 -1.24 11.44
C PRO A 94 -2.13 -1.12 12.96
N LEU A 95 -3.16 -0.81 13.74
CA LEU A 95 -3.01 -0.70 15.21
C LEU A 95 -2.69 -2.05 15.85
N THR A 96 -3.30 -3.13 15.37
CA THR A 96 -3.01 -4.48 15.86
C THR A 96 -1.55 -4.86 15.57
N THR A 97 -1.08 -4.58 14.36
CA THR A 97 0.32 -4.81 13.96
C THR A 97 1.29 -4.03 14.84
N TYR A 98 1.01 -2.73 15.07
CA TYR A 98 1.82 -1.92 15.98
C TYR A 98 1.87 -2.49 17.39
N LYS A 99 0.71 -2.86 17.96
CA LYS A 99 0.65 -3.45 19.31
C LYS A 99 1.42 -4.77 19.42
N GLN A 100 1.36 -5.62 18.39
CA GLN A 100 2.13 -6.87 18.35
C GLN A 100 3.62 -6.61 18.17
N PHE A 101 4.00 -5.64 17.33
CA PHE A 101 5.39 -5.21 17.20
C PHE A 101 5.96 -4.73 18.54
N LYS A 102 5.24 -3.89 19.30
CA LYS A 102 5.65 -3.41 20.63
C LYS A 102 5.76 -4.54 21.69
N LYS A 103 5.16 -5.71 21.42
CA LYS A 103 5.28 -6.91 22.25
C LYS A 103 6.36 -7.88 21.75
N ASN A 104 7.19 -7.47 20.78
CA ASN A 104 8.21 -8.29 20.13
C ASN A 104 7.66 -9.62 19.56
N ALA A 105 6.42 -9.58 19.03
CA ALA A 105 5.76 -10.77 18.50
C ALA A 105 6.24 -11.17 17.08
N TYR A 106 7.00 -10.32 16.42
CA TYR A 106 7.51 -10.55 15.08
C TYR A 106 9.03 -10.68 15.10
N PRO A 107 9.58 -11.86 14.79
CA PRO A 107 11.03 -12.02 14.58
C PRO A 107 11.52 -11.16 13.42
N LEU A 108 12.74 -10.63 13.55
CA LEU A 108 13.43 -9.94 12.46
C LEU A 108 14.06 -10.99 11.52
N LEU A 109 13.87 -10.80 10.22
CA LEU A 109 14.62 -11.47 9.17
C LEU A 109 15.54 -10.42 8.52
N ASP A 110 16.82 -10.71 8.43
CA ASP A 110 17.82 -9.82 7.84
C ASP A 110 18.55 -10.45 6.63
N GLY A 111 18.33 -11.73 6.38
CA GLY A 111 18.84 -12.46 5.23
C GLY A 111 17.93 -12.41 4.03
N HIS A 112 18.49 -12.24 2.81
CA HIS A 112 17.74 -12.29 1.55
C HIS A 112 16.91 -13.57 1.44
N ASP A 113 17.54 -14.72 1.69
CA ASP A 113 16.91 -16.03 1.52
C ASP A 113 15.79 -16.26 2.56
N ASP A 114 15.99 -15.81 3.79
CA ASP A 114 14.96 -15.90 4.83
C ASP A 114 13.72 -15.08 4.48
N ILE A 115 13.93 -13.87 3.94
CA ILE A 115 12.83 -13.00 3.47
C ILE A 115 12.13 -13.62 2.25
N ALA A 116 12.88 -14.23 1.33
CA ALA A 116 12.34 -14.92 0.16
C ALA A 116 11.45 -16.11 0.54
N GLU A 117 11.92 -16.96 1.48
CA GLU A 117 11.27 -18.21 1.84
C GLU A 117 9.88 -17.99 2.46
N ILE A 118 9.63 -16.89 3.18
CA ILE A 118 8.28 -16.61 3.72
C ILE A 118 7.24 -16.36 2.64
N ALA A 119 7.64 -15.97 1.42
CA ALA A 119 6.74 -15.67 0.31
C ALA A 119 6.72 -16.74 -0.79
N LYS A 120 7.48 -17.81 -0.61
CA LYS A 120 7.60 -18.89 -1.59
C LYS A 120 6.23 -19.43 -2.02
N ASP A 121 6.01 -19.47 -3.35
CA ASP A 121 4.77 -19.92 -4.01
C ASP A 121 3.51 -19.14 -3.60
N ARG A 122 3.67 -18.00 -2.91
CA ARG A 122 2.55 -17.17 -2.46
C ARG A 122 2.53 -15.82 -3.18
N LYS A 123 1.36 -15.23 -3.28
CA LYS A 123 1.23 -13.84 -3.73
C LYS A 123 1.38 -12.88 -2.57
N VAL A 124 1.95 -11.72 -2.86
CA VAL A 124 2.22 -10.66 -1.88
C VAL A 124 1.42 -9.41 -2.22
N ARG A 125 0.77 -8.80 -1.23
CA ARG A 125 0.25 -7.43 -1.30
C ARG A 125 1.24 -6.52 -0.59
N ILE A 126 2.01 -5.79 -1.37
CA ILE A 126 2.97 -4.81 -0.87
C ILE A 126 2.24 -3.53 -0.50
N GLY A 127 2.58 -2.93 0.63
CA GLY A 127 2.01 -1.66 1.07
C GLY A 127 0.50 -1.73 1.38
N THR A 128 0.04 -2.79 2.04
CA THR A 128 -1.35 -2.84 2.53
C THR A 128 -1.66 -1.64 3.43
N TYR A 129 -0.68 -1.17 4.19
CA TYR A 129 -0.64 0.12 4.87
C TYR A 129 0.79 0.66 4.79
N GLY A 130 0.92 1.94 4.47
CA GLY A 130 2.20 2.60 4.16
C GLY A 130 2.61 2.42 2.70
N ASP A 131 3.39 3.36 2.21
CA ASP A 131 3.87 3.40 0.83
C ASP A 131 5.16 2.56 0.69
N PRO A 132 5.24 1.64 -0.26
CA PRO A 132 6.41 0.78 -0.43
C PRO A 132 7.70 1.53 -0.75
N SER A 133 7.62 2.72 -1.33
CA SER A 133 8.81 3.53 -1.65
C SER A 133 9.42 4.23 -0.44
N ALA A 134 8.84 4.05 0.76
CA ALA A 134 9.40 4.54 2.02
C ALA A 134 10.58 3.70 2.55
N ILE A 135 10.80 2.51 1.99
CA ILE A 135 11.92 1.61 2.34
C ILE A 135 12.71 1.22 1.09
N PRO A 136 13.97 0.76 1.23
CA PRO A 136 14.78 0.33 0.10
C PRO A 136 14.13 -0.80 -0.70
N SER A 137 14.11 -0.67 -2.03
CA SER A 137 13.42 -1.60 -2.93
C SER A 137 14.02 -3.01 -2.94
N TYR A 138 15.31 -3.17 -2.59
CA TYR A 138 15.93 -4.49 -2.49
C TYR A 138 15.25 -5.41 -1.47
N ILE A 139 14.57 -4.85 -0.46
CA ILE A 139 13.73 -5.63 0.47
C ILE A 139 12.55 -6.29 -0.27
N TRP A 140 11.98 -5.56 -1.21
CA TRP A 140 10.89 -6.09 -2.05
C TRP A 140 11.41 -7.11 -3.06
N ASP A 141 12.60 -6.87 -3.65
CA ASP A 141 13.25 -7.85 -4.53
C ASP A 141 13.48 -9.17 -3.77
N SER A 142 13.97 -9.10 -2.51
CA SER A 142 14.12 -10.28 -1.66
C SER A 142 12.78 -10.99 -1.42
N LEU A 143 11.75 -10.26 -0.99
CA LEU A 143 10.44 -10.84 -0.68
C LEU A 143 9.75 -11.45 -1.90
N LEU A 144 10.01 -10.91 -3.08
CA LEU A 144 9.35 -11.33 -4.33
C LEU A 144 10.11 -12.41 -5.08
N SER A 145 11.37 -12.70 -4.75
CA SER A 145 12.24 -13.61 -5.52
C SER A 145 11.69 -15.02 -5.66
N LEU A 146 10.96 -15.53 -4.67
CA LEU A 146 10.28 -16.83 -4.69
C LEU A 146 8.74 -16.71 -4.72
N ALA A 147 8.20 -15.49 -4.78
CA ALA A 147 6.76 -15.27 -4.78
C ALA A 147 6.13 -15.58 -6.13
N SER A 148 4.89 -16.06 -6.14
CA SER A 148 4.12 -16.35 -7.36
C SER A 148 3.47 -15.09 -7.98
N GLY A 149 3.74 -13.91 -7.44
CA GLY A 149 3.26 -12.62 -7.92
C GLY A 149 2.93 -11.65 -6.80
N HIS A 150 2.60 -10.40 -7.17
CA HIS A 150 2.31 -9.37 -6.18
C HIS A 150 1.28 -8.35 -6.66
N THR A 151 0.89 -7.45 -5.76
CA THR A 151 0.20 -6.20 -6.06
C THR A 151 0.81 -5.08 -5.21
N ALA A 152 1.04 -3.91 -5.83
CA ALA A 152 1.65 -2.77 -5.15
C ALA A 152 1.27 -1.44 -5.80
N TYR A 153 1.21 -0.37 -4.99
CA TYR A 153 0.94 1.00 -5.41
C TYR A 153 1.82 1.97 -4.64
N SER A 154 2.24 3.06 -5.27
CA SER A 154 3.00 4.12 -4.63
C SER A 154 2.59 5.51 -5.13
N HIS A 155 2.49 6.48 -4.22
CA HIS A 155 2.32 7.91 -4.53
C HIS A 155 3.66 8.65 -4.60
N GLN A 156 4.79 7.94 -4.46
CA GLN A 156 6.09 8.60 -4.25
C GLN A 156 6.97 8.64 -5.50
N ALA A 157 6.40 8.46 -6.68
CA ALA A 157 7.16 8.44 -7.95
C ALA A 157 8.01 9.71 -8.17
N ASN A 158 7.51 10.87 -7.71
CA ASN A 158 8.17 12.16 -7.87
C ASN A 158 8.86 12.67 -6.59
N VAL A 159 9.08 11.80 -5.59
CA VAL A 159 9.73 12.17 -4.32
C VAL A 159 11.22 11.80 -4.38
N LYS A 160 12.09 12.79 -4.24
CA LYS A 160 13.55 12.70 -4.48
C LYS A 160 14.25 11.52 -3.78
N ASN A 161 13.86 11.21 -2.55
CA ASN A 161 14.53 10.18 -1.74
C ASN A 161 13.75 8.86 -1.69
N ALA A 162 12.55 8.82 -2.27
CA ALA A 162 11.75 7.60 -2.33
C ALA A 162 12.35 6.60 -3.32
N ASP A 163 12.31 5.33 -2.99
CA ASP A 163 12.78 4.28 -3.88
C ASP A 163 11.61 3.71 -4.70
N PHE A 164 11.13 4.53 -5.65
CA PHE A 164 10.03 4.13 -6.54
C PHE A 164 10.55 3.25 -7.67
N ARG A 165 9.87 2.12 -7.88
CA ARG A 165 10.14 1.13 -8.93
C ARG A 165 8.88 0.90 -9.76
N SER A 166 8.81 1.47 -10.97
CA SER A 166 7.66 1.32 -11.89
C SER A 166 7.42 -0.12 -12.36
N ASP A 167 8.45 -0.95 -12.33
CA ASP A 167 8.37 -2.38 -12.62
C ASP A 167 7.67 -3.17 -11.49
N LEU A 168 7.76 -2.70 -10.25
CA LEU A 168 7.15 -3.32 -9.08
C LEU A 168 5.83 -2.66 -8.66
N PHE A 169 5.75 -1.33 -8.75
CA PHE A 169 4.63 -0.55 -8.22
C PHE A 169 3.85 0.14 -9.32
N MET A 170 2.54 0.12 -9.25
CA MET A 170 1.74 1.03 -10.04
C MET A 170 1.86 2.44 -9.46
N HIS A 171 2.02 3.45 -10.31
CA HIS A 171 1.94 4.84 -9.86
C HIS A 171 0.51 5.16 -9.43
N SER A 172 0.32 5.55 -8.17
CA SER A 172 -0.96 6.04 -7.67
C SER A 172 -1.18 7.46 -8.17
N ALA A 173 -1.92 7.61 -9.27
CA ALA A 173 -2.25 8.89 -9.86
C ALA A 173 -3.52 9.45 -9.21
N ASP A 174 -3.48 10.71 -8.79
CA ASP A 174 -4.61 11.37 -8.13
C ASP A 174 -5.48 12.16 -9.11
N THR A 175 -4.92 12.53 -10.27
CA THR A 175 -5.63 13.22 -11.37
C THR A 175 -5.44 12.50 -12.70
N LEU A 176 -6.23 12.86 -13.70
CA LEU A 176 -6.05 12.35 -15.05
C LEU A 176 -4.75 12.87 -15.67
N GLU A 177 -4.39 14.13 -15.40
CA GLU A 177 -3.15 14.74 -15.87
C GLU A 177 -1.90 14.00 -15.34
N ASP A 178 -1.88 13.69 -14.05
CA ASP A 178 -0.80 12.89 -13.44
C ASP A 178 -0.72 11.49 -14.07
N ALA A 179 -1.87 10.87 -14.35
CA ALA A 179 -1.93 9.60 -15.05
C ALA A 179 -1.41 9.69 -16.49
N ASP A 180 -1.77 10.74 -17.23
CA ASP A 180 -1.31 10.95 -18.61
C ASP A 180 0.21 11.12 -18.68
N LEU A 181 0.81 11.87 -17.76
CA LEU A 181 2.27 12.02 -17.66
C LEU A 181 2.94 10.66 -17.41
N ALA A 182 2.40 9.86 -16.48
CA ALA A 182 2.92 8.53 -16.21
C ALA A 182 2.81 7.59 -17.43
N TRP A 183 1.71 7.64 -18.17
CA TRP A 183 1.52 6.82 -19.38
C TRP A 183 2.46 7.21 -20.53
N GLN A 184 2.81 8.50 -20.66
CA GLN A 184 3.77 8.98 -21.67
C GLN A 184 5.17 8.37 -21.47
N ILE A 185 5.57 8.09 -20.25
CA ILE A 185 6.85 7.44 -19.91
C ILE A 185 6.74 5.93 -19.69
N GLY A 186 5.60 5.32 -20.08
CA GLY A 186 5.40 3.88 -20.08
C GLY A 186 5.03 3.28 -18.71
N TRP A 187 4.70 4.09 -17.71
CA TRP A 187 4.27 3.59 -16.41
C TRP A 187 2.80 3.19 -16.43
N ARG A 188 2.44 2.28 -15.55
CA ARG A 188 1.04 1.92 -15.29
C ARG A 188 0.56 2.62 -14.02
N THR A 189 -0.69 3.08 -14.06
CA THR A 189 -1.27 3.84 -12.95
C THR A 189 -2.39 3.08 -12.24
N PHE A 190 -2.56 3.38 -10.98
CA PHE A 190 -3.74 3.04 -10.20
C PHE A 190 -4.40 4.34 -9.75
N ARG A 191 -5.61 4.60 -10.23
CA ARG A 191 -6.32 5.84 -9.97
C ARG A 191 -7.62 5.62 -9.21
N VAL A 192 -7.84 6.42 -8.16
CA VAL A 192 -9.11 6.45 -7.42
C VAL A 192 -10.01 7.50 -8.08
N ILE A 193 -11.10 7.07 -8.68
CA ILE A 193 -12.07 7.93 -9.37
C ILE A 193 -13.33 8.14 -8.53
N ARG A 194 -14.04 9.24 -8.73
CA ARG A 194 -15.28 9.56 -7.99
C ARG A 194 -16.48 8.81 -8.54
N ASN A 195 -16.50 8.63 -9.84
CA ASN A 195 -17.57 7.95 -10.56
C ASN A 195 -17.05 7.40 -11.91
N LEU A 196 -17.86 6.58 -12.58
CA LEU A 196 -17.48 5.89 -13.81
C LEU A 196 -17.24 6.84 -15.01
N ASN A 197 -17.75 8.07 -14.99
CA ASN A 197 -17.54 9.03 -16.08
C ASN A 197 -16.09 9.53 -16.13
N GLU A 198 -15.34 9.39 -15.04
CA GLU A 198 -13.91 9.76 -14.97
C GLU A 198 -12.98 8.67 -15.53
N LEU A 199 -13.50 7.49 -15.87
CA LEU A 199 -12.71 6.39 -16.39
C LEU A 199 -12.21 6.69 -17.81
N ASN A 200 -10.89 6.69 -18.00
CA ASN A 200 -10.27 6.75 -19.32
C ASN A 200 -10.26 5.34 -19.96
N LYS A 201 -11.28 5.02 -20.77
CA LYS A 201 -11.47 3.67 -21.35
C LYS A 201 -10.33 3.26 -22.31
N ASP A 202 -9.60 4.20 -22.88
CA ASP A 202 -8.48 3.93 -23.79
C ASP A 202 -7.23 3.44 -23.03
N LYS A 203 -7.01 3.93 -21.82
CA LYS A 203 -5.84 3.64 -21.00
C LYS A 203 -6.13 2.78 -19.78
N GLU A 204 -7.34 2.85 -19.24
CA GLU A 204 -7.73 2.21 -17.98
C GLU A 204 -8.78 1.12 -18.15
N ILE A 205 -8.78 0.19 -17.22
CA ILE A 205 -9.91 -0.68 -16.94
C ILE A 205 -10.36 -0.47 -15.50
N LEU A 206 -11.66 -0.61 -15.27
CA LEU A 206 -12.21 -0.63 -13.93
C LEU A 206 -11.65 -1.84 -13.16
N CYS A 207 -11.26 -1.64 -11.89
CA CYS A 207 -10.71 -2.70 -11.06
C CYS A 207 -11.60 -3.96 -11.09
N PRO A 208 -11.12 -5.09 -11.64
CA PRO A 208 -11.97 -6.28 -11.78
C PRO A 208 -12.50 -6.83 -10.46
N ALA A 209 -11.84 -6.51 -9.33
CA ALA A 209 -12.27 -6.94 -8.00
C ALA A 209 -13.15 -5.90 -7.28
N SER A 210 -13.53 -4.80 -7.94
CA SER A 210 -14.53 -3.86 -7.42
C SER A 210 -15.95 -4.34 -7.70
N GLU A 211 -16.91 -3.84 -6.93
CA GLU A 211 -18.33 -4.17 -7.12
C GLU A 211 -18.86 -3.62 -8.44
N GLU A 212 -18.42 -2.41 -8.82
CA GLU A 212 -18.83 -1.72 -10.04
C GLU A 212 -18.40 -2.45 -11.32
N ALA A 213 -17.37 -3.29 -11.25
CA ALA A 213 -16.95 -4.11 -12.38
C ALA A 213 -17.87 -5.31 -12.65
N GLY A 214 -18.75 -5.67 -11.70
CA GLY A 214 -19.68 -6.79 -11.82
C GLY A 214 -19.03 -8.18 -11.94
N LYS A 215 -17.71 -8.29 -11.69
CA LYS A 215 -16.95 -9.55 -11.86
C LYS A 215 -16.74 -10.26 -10.54
N LYS A 216 -16.96 -11.58 -10.52
CA LYS A 216 -16.67 -12.43 -9.36
C LYS A 216 -15.17 -12.79 -9.32
N THR A 217 -14.31 -11.85 -8.95
CA THR A 217 -12.86 -12.08 -8.81
C THR A 217 -12.30 -11.44 -7.53
N SER A 218 -11.03 -11.64 -7.28
CA SER A 218 -10.32 -11.12 -6.11
C SER A 218 -8.90 -10.72 -6.50
N CYS A 219 -8.21 -9.91 -5.68
CA CYS A 219 -6.83 -9.47 -5.94
C CYS A 219 -5.88 -10.67 -6.09
N ILE A 220 -6.06 -11.72 -5.27
CA ILE A 220 -5.23 -12.93 -5.35
C ILE A 220 -5.42 -13.69 -6.68
N LYS A 221 -6.60 -13.62 -7.31
CA LYS A 221 -6.85 -14.24 -8.63
C LYS A 221 -6.44 -13.32 -9.78
N CYS A 222 -6.73 -12.02 -9.66
CA CYS A 222 -6.55 -11.03 -10.71
C CYS A 222 -5.07 -10.71 -10.97
N GLY A 223 -4.31 -10.24 -9.96
CA GLY A 223 -2.87 -9.97 -10.05
C GLY A 223 -2.45 -8.84 -11.00
N LEU A 224 -3.36 -7.99 -11.49
CA LEU A 224 -3.04 -6.96 -12.49
C LEU A 224 -2.27 -5.75 -11.95
N CYS A 225 -2.19 -5.57 -10.63
CA CYS A 225 -1.61 -4.38 -10.01
C CYS A 225 -0.13 -4.60 -9.61
N ALA A 226 0.71 -5.01 -10.55
CA ALA A 226 2.12 -5.36 -10.32
C ALA A 226 3.07 -4.50 -11.17
N GLY A 227 2.85 -3.19 -11.21
CA GLY A 227 3.66 -2.30 -12.03
C GLY A 227 3.68 -2.72 -13.50
N THR A 228 4.83 -2.60 -14.16
CA THR A 228 5.03 -2.99 -15.56
C THR A 228 5.40 -4.46 -15.75
N THR A 229 5.59 -5.22 -14.68
CA THR A 229 5.92 -6.67 -14.76
C THR A 229 4.74 -7.54 -15.19
N THR A 230 3.51 -7.04 -15.13
CA THR A 230 2.35 -7.78 -15.63
C THR A 230 2.24 -7.70 -17.16
N LYS A 231 1.64 -8.71 -17.78
CA LYS A 231 1.38 -8.73 -19.22
C LYS A 231 0.32 -7.72 -19.70
N SER A 232 -0.39 -7.07 -18.77
CA SER A 232 -1.39 -6.06 -19.13
C SER A 232 -0.73 -4.71 -19.37
N ASN A 233 -1.10 -4.05 -20.46
CA ASN A 233 -0.74 -2.66 -20.76
C ASN A 233 -1.78 -1.66 -20.24
N LYS A 234 -2.91 -2.10 -19.69
CA LYS A 234 -3.94 -1.24 -19.14
C LYS A 234 -3.65 -0.87 -17.69
N SER A 235 -3.86 0.38 -17.38
CA SER A 235 -3.91 0.91 -16.01
C SER A 235 -5.22 0.54 -15.30
N ILE A 236 -5.29 0.76 -14.00
CA ILE A 236 -6.46 0.37 -13.19
C ILE A 236 -7.07 1.62 -12.57
N ALA A 237 -8.39 1.78 -12.73
CA ALA A 237 -9.16 2.75 -11.97
C ALA A 237 -10.13 2.03 -11.02
N ILE A 238 -10.40 2.64 -9.87
CA ILE A 238 -11.39 2.14 -8.89
C ILE A 238 -12.26 3.28 -8.39
N VAL A 239 -13.56 3.05 -8.30
CA VAL A 239 -14.46 4.03 -7.69
C VAL A 239 -14.17 4.14 -6.20
N ALA A 240 -14.10 5.37 -5.69
CA ALA A 240 -13.84 5.66 -4.29
C ALA A 240 -14.87 4.94 -3.38
N HIS A 241 -14.37 4.20 -2.40
CA HIS A 241 -15.22 3.44 -1.48
C HIS A 241 -14.70 3.53 -0.04
N GLY A 242 -15.49 3.02 0.90
CA GLY A 242 -15.19 3.06 2.34
C GLY A 242 -15.58 4.38 3.00
N ASN A 243 -15.35 4.47 4.32
CA ASN A 243 -15.83 5.57 5.16
C ASN A 243 -15.26 6.95 4.80
N GLY A 244 -14.10 6.98 4.15
CA GLY A 244 -13.42 8.21 3.73
C GLY A 244 -13.76 8.67 2.31
N SER A 245 -14.53 7.90 1.53
CA SER A 245 -14.78 8.16 0.10
C SER A 245 -15.36 9.55 -0.19
N LYS A 246 -16.15 10.10 0.73
CA LYS A 246 -16.71 11.46 0.62
C LYS A 246 -15.64 12.56 0.51
N TYR A 247 -14.44 12.33 1.04
CA TYR A 247 -13.35 13.30 1.01
C TYR A 247 -12.51 13.21 -0.29
N VAL A 248 -12.65 12.15 -1.08
CA VAL A 248 -12.00 12.07 -2.40
C VAL A 248 -12.52 13.14 -3.35
N LYS A 249 -13.76 13.60 -3.17
CA LYS A 249 -14.37 14.67 -3.96
C LYS A 249 -13.68 16.03 -3.81
N GLU A 250 -12.93 16.22 -2.73
CA GLU A 250 -12.25 17.48 -2.41
C GLU A 250 -10.81 17.53 -2.98
N LEU A 251 -10.29 16.39 -3.49
CA LEU A 251 -8.91 16.26 -3.99
C LEU A 251 -8.78 16.47 -5.51
N ALA A 252 -9.90 16.60 -6.23
CA ALA A 252 -9.95 16.69 -7.69
C ALA A 252 -10.18 18.09 -8.19
#